data_51cb3d2667c133bc5440707c592e49f3
#
_entry.id   51cb3d2667c133bc5440707c592e49f3
#
_cell.length_a   1.000
_cell.length_b   1.000
_cell.length_c   1.000
_cell.angle_alpha   90.00
_cell.angle_beta   90.00
_cell.angle_gamma   90.00
#
_symmetry.space_group_name_H-M   'P 1'
#
loop_
_entity.id
_entity.type
_entity.pdbx_description
1 polymer ?
#
loop_
_entity_poly.entity_id
_entity_poly.type
_entity_poly.pdbx_seq_one_letter_code
_entity_poly.pdbx_strand_id
1 'polypeptide(L)'
;MAHHFCQADNSPTCLVPEFVQSLAGQLCQAPQLASYHHLVQSRPDLLALLSINHCHVNPSQALTAGVLEPLGLLYEEGKVSTNIAIILIDGLCEAEQHRPDYGETLTTFLAKHYSHFPPWLKLVCTVRSNMVEIVNTFPFHQIR
;
A
#
# COMPACT_ATOMS: atom_id res chain seq x y z
N MET A 1 -3.73 -5.19 -10.61
CA MET A 1 -4.53 -4.69 -9.48
C MET A 1 -4.10 -5.39 -8.20
N ALA A 2 -3.92 -4.66 -7.12
CA ALA A 2 -3.66 -5.21 -5.80
C ALA A 2 -4.87 -4.95 -4.88
N HIS A 3 -5.04 -5.77 -3.85
CA HIS A 3 -6.11 -5.60 -2.88
C HIS A 3 -5.62 -5.94 -1.47
N HIS A 4 -6.24 -5.31 -0.49
CA HIS A 4 -6.00 -5.56 0.92
C HIS A 4 -7.31 -5.51 1.68
N PHE A 5 -7.65 -6.60 2.37
CA PHE A 5 -8.87 -6.71 3.15
C PHE A 5 -8.53 -6.65 4.64
N CYS A 6 -8.96 -5.58 5.31
CA CYS A 6 -8.83 -5.47 6.76
C CYS A 6 -9.93 -6.31 7.43
N GLN A 7 -9.54 -7.25 8.27
CA GLN A 7 -10.44 -8.20 8.90
C GLN A 7 -10.30 -8.14 10.43
N ALA A 8 -11.41 -7.94 11.11
CA ALA A 8 -11.46 -7.82 12.57
C ALA A 8 -10.96 -9.07 13.31
N ASP A 9 -11.20 -10.25 12.73
CA ASP A 9 -10.80 -11.54 13.27
C ASP A 9 -9.40 -12.00 12.83
N ASN A 10 -8.71 -11.18 12.01
CA ASN A 10 -7.37 -11.44 11.50
C ASN A 10 -6.49 -10.19 11.69
N SER A 11 -6.05 -9.98 12.93
CA SER A 11 -5.34 -8.75 13.33
C SER A 11 -4.13 -8.37 12.46
N PRO A 12 -3.30 -9.28 11.91
CA PRO A 12 -2.24 -8.91 10.99
C PRO A 12 -2.73 -8.09 9.79
N THR A 13 -3.93 -8.31 9.29
CA THR A 13 -4.49 -7.56 8.15
C THR A 13 -4.77 -6.09 8.47
N CYS A 14 -4.79 -5.72 9.75
CA CYS A 14 -5.00 -4.35 10.22
C CYS A 14 -3.69 -3.58 10.48
N LEU A 15 -2.55 -4.23 10.29
CA LEU A 15 -1.23 -3.67 10.61
C LEU A 15 -0.52 -3.14 9.36
N VAL A 16 0.18 -2.03 9.55
CA VAL A 16 0.92 -1.34 8.47
C VAL A 16 2.03 -2.21 7.86
N PRO A 17 2.89 -2.91 8.63
CA PRO A 17 3.96 -3.74 8.05
C PRO A 17 3.44 -4.82 7.12
N GLU A 18 2.41 -5.52 7.53
CA GLU A 18 1.78 -6.59 6.74
C GLU A 18 1.10 -6.04 5.49
N PHE A 19 0.48 -4.87 5.59
CA PHE A 19 -0.06 -4.16 4.41
C PHE A 19 1.04 -3.88 3.38
N VAL A 20 2.16 -3.28 3.80
CA VAL A 20 3.26 -2.91 2.89
C VAL A 20 3.85 -4.16 2.22
N GLN A 21 4.12 -5.21 2.99
CA GLN A 21 4.67 -6.45 2.46
C GLN A 21 3.70 -7.13 1.48
N SER A 22 2.43 -7.23 1.85
CA SER A 22 1.39 -7.82 1.01
C SER A 22 1.22 -7.05 -0.29
N LEU A 23 1.21 -5.72 -0.22
CA LEU A 23 1.14 -4.84 -1.40
C LEU A 23 2.30 -5.10 -2.35
N ALA A 24 3.54 -5.08 -1.85
CA ALA A 24 4.73 -5.33 -2.66
C ALA A 24 4.68 -6.71 -3.34
N GLY A 25 4.28 -7.75 -2.60
CA GLY A 25 4.13 -9.10 -3.12
C GLY A 25 3.11 -9.20 -4.25
N GLN A 26 1.94 -8.56 -4.09
CA GLN A 26 0.89 -8.55 -5.13
C GLN A 26 1.31 -7.74 -6.37
N LEU A 27 1.99 -6.61 -6.18
CA LEU A 27 2.50 -5.81 -7.30
C LEU A 27 3.56 -6.57 -8.10
N CYS A 28 4.42 -7.36 -7.43
CA CYS A 28 5.34 -8.28 -8.10
C CYS A 28 4.63 -9.38 -8.93
N GLN A 29 3.43 -9.77 -8.53
CA GLN A 29 2.66 -10.80 -9.24
C GLN A 29 1.81 -10.22 -10.39
N ALA A 30 1.66 -8.91 -10.47
CA ALA A 30 0.86 -8.26 -11.52
C ALA A 30 1.59 -8.35 -12.88
N PRO A 31 0.99 -8.93 -13.92
CA PRO A 31 1.63 -9.06 -15.23
C PRO A 31 2.05 -7.72 -15.84
N GLN A 32 1.28 -6.66 -15.58
CA GLN A 32 1.57 -5.31 -16.06
C GLN A 32 2.81 -4.69 -15.40
N LEU A 33 3.25 -5.26 -14.29
CA LEU A 33 4.39 -4.82 -13.48
C LEU A 33 5.54 -5.85 -13.47
N ALA A 34 5.66 -6.66 -14.52
CA ALA A 34 6.72 -7.67 -14.62
C ALA A 34 8.12 -7.07 -14.47
N SER A 35 8.34 -5.85 -14.96
CA SER A 35 9.60 -5.11 -14.79
C SER A 35 9.92 -4.82 -13.31
N TYR A 36 8.91 -4.53 -12.50
CA TYR A 36 9.08 -4.35 -11.06
C TYR A 36 9.48 -5.66 -10.38
N HIS A 37 8.82 -6.76 -10.73
CA HIS A 37 9.21 -8.10 -10.25
C HIS A 37 10.67 -8.42 -10.57
N HIS A 38 11.10 -8.23 -11.82
CA HIS A 38 12.49 -8.44 -12.21
C HIS A 38 13.47 -7.54 -11.45
N LEU A 39 13.12 -6.28 -11.25
CA LEU A 39 13.93 -5.34 -10.50
C LEU A 39 14.11 -5.80 -9.05
N VAL A 40 13.03 -6.17 -8.35
CA VAL A 40 13.06 -6.66 -6.96
C VAL A 40 13.90 -7.92 -6.85
N GLN A 41 13.74 -8.89 -7.78
CA GLN A 41 14.52 -10.13 -7.76
C GLN A 41 16.02 -9.92 -8.03
N SER A 42 16.38 -8.94 -8.85
CA SER A 42 17.75 -8.66 -9.22
C SER A 42 18.51 -7.81 -8.19
N ARG A 43 17.79 -7.22 -7.21
CA ARG A 43 18.36 -6.30 -6.23
C ARG A 43 18.17 -6.79 -4.80
N PRO A 44 19.24 -7.36 -4.18
CA PRO A 44 19.17 -7.81 -2.78
C PRO A 44 18.82 -6.71 -1.77
N ASP A 45 19.18 -5.46 -2.06
CA ASP A 45 18.82 -4.31 -1.24
C ASP A 45 17.32 -4.04 -1.23
N LEU A 46 16.62 -4.16 -2.37
CA LEU A 46 15.16 -4.05 -2.43
C LEU A 46 14.48 -5.23 -1.73
N LEU A 47 14.98 -6.45 -1.89
CA LEU A 47 14.47 -7.60 -1.16
C LEU A 47 14.58 -7.41 0.35
N ALA A 48 15.70 -6.86 0.83
CA ALA A 48 15.88 -6.54 2.25
C ALA A 48 14.90 -5.48 2.75
N LEU A 49 14.67 -4.41 1.98
CA LEU A 49 13.68 -3.36 2.30
C LEU A 49 12.26 -3.91 2.40
N LEU A 50 11.91 -4.87 1.55
CA LEU A 50 10.57 -5.47 1.49
C LEU A 50 10.40 -6.70 2.40
N SER A 51 11.42 -7.05 3.17
CA SER A 51 11.30 -8.12 4.17
C SER A 51 10.33 -7.70 5.28
N ILE A 52 9.61 -8.68 5.85
CA ILE A 52 8.66 -8.38 6.94
C ILE A 52 9.36 -7.73 8.13
N ASN A 53 10.57 -8.14 8.45
CA ASN A 53 11.34 -7.57 9.54
C ASN A 53 11.62 -6.09 9.30
N HIS A 54 12.01 -5.69 8.08
CA HIS A 54 12.25 -4.29 7.75
C HIS A 54 10.94 -3.49 7.72
N CYS A 55 9.86 -4.07 7.20
CA CYS A 55 8.53 -3.44 7.23
C CYS A 55 8.07 -3.14 8.67
N HIS A 56 8.39 -3.99 9.63
CA HIS A 56 8.13 -3.73 11.06
C HIS A 56 9.00 -2.59 11.64
N VAL A 57 10.25 -2.49 11.20
CA VAL A 57 11.18 -1.46 11.70
C VAL A 57 10.91 -0.10 11.06
N ASN A 58 10.72 -0.07 9.74
CA ASN A 58 10.52 1.18 8.98
C ASN A 58 9.58 0.97 7.78
N PRO A 59 8.25 0.87 8.03
CA PRO A 59 7.28 0.65 6.96
C PRO A 59 7.23 1.81 5.95
N SER A 60 7.52 3.03 6.39
CA SER A 60 7.57 4.19 5.49
C SER A 60 8.67 4.06 4.45
N GLN A 61 9.87 3.65 4.85
CA GLN A 61 10.97 3.41 3.93
C GLN A 61 10.68 2.22 3.01
N ALA A 62 10.12 1.14 3.56
CA ALA A 62 9.73 -0.02 2.76
C ALA A 62 8.74 0.36 1.67
N LEU A 63 7.74 1.18 1.97
CA LEU A 63 6.77 1.66 0.98
C LEU A 63 7.42 2.61 -0.03
N THR A 64 8.10 3.65 0.42
CA THR A 64 8.64 4.69 -0.48
C THR A 64 9.79 4.16 -1.33
N ALA A 65 10.87 3.70 -0.72
CA ALA A 65 12.07 3.24 -1.43
C ALA A 65 11.94 1.83 -2.01
N GLY A 66 11.10 0.98 -1.42
CA GLY A 66 10.89 -0.39 -1.88
C GLY A 66 9.80 -0.56 -2.94
N VAL A 67 8.79 0.32 -2.97
CA VAL A 67 7.63 0.20 -3.85
C VAL A 67 7.46 1.43 -4.74
N LEU A 68 7.20 2.60 -4.17
CA LEU A 68 6.72 3.75 -4.94
C LEU A 68 7.78 4.36 -5.84
N GLU A 69 8.99 4.58 -5.35
CA GLU A 69 10.10 5.12 -6.15
C GLU A 69 10.50 4.19 -7.31
N PRO A 70 10.72 2.87 -7.09
CA PRO A 70 11.00 1.96 -8.18
C PRO A 70 9.91 1.91 -9.24
N LEU A 71 8.64 1.90 -8.83
CA LEU A 71 7.51 1.90 -9.76
C LEU A 71 7.41 3.20 -10.56
N GLY A 72 7.66 4.34 -9.91
CA GLY A 72 7.70 5.64 -10.57
C GLY A 72 8.77 5.69 -11.66
N LEU A 73 9.99 5.27 -11.35
CA LEU A 73 11.11 5.21 -12.31
C LEU A 73 10.81 4.27 -13.48
N LEU A 74 10.29 3.08 -13.21
CA LEU A 74 9.94 2.12 -14.26
C LEU A 74 8.83 2.63 -15.18
N TYR A 75 7.89 3.40 -14.64
CA TYR A 75 6.84 4.03 -15.45
C TYR A 75 7.42 5.13 -16.35
N GLU A 76 8.28 6.00 -15.82
CA GLU A 76 8.98 7.03 -16.59
C GLU A 76 9.85 6.44 -17.71
N GLU A 77 10.44 5.28 -17.47
CA GLU A 77 11.22 4.52 -18.46
C GLU A 77 10.35 3.76 -19.48
N GLY A 78 9.01 3.86 -19.40
CA GLY A 78 8.10 3.14 -20.29
C GLY A 78 8.05 1.62 -20.09
N LYS A 79 8.49 1.15 -18.92
CA LYS A 79 8.55 -0.28 -18.58
C LYS A 79 7.33 -0.81 -17.83
N VAL A 80 6.31 0.00 -17.66
CA VAL A 80 5.03 -0.39 -17.04
C VAL A 80 3.97 -0.45 -18.12
N SER A 81 3.31 -1.60 -18.25
CA SER A 81 2.33 -1.90 -19.32
C SER A 81 0.90 -1.46 -18.98
N THR A 82 0.74 -0.40 -18.19
CA THR A 82 -0.59 0.12 -17.84
C THR A 82 -0.55 1.61 -17.62
N ASN A 83 -1.64 2.27 -17.99
CA ASN A 83 -1.84 3.69 -17.73
C ASN A 83 -2.55 3.94 -16.38
N ILE A 84 -3.23 2.94 -15.84
CA ILE A 84 -3.93 2.99 -14.55
C ILE A 84 -3.83 1.63 -13.88
N ALA A 85 -3.39 1.63 -12.63
CA ALA A 85 -3.47 0.49 -11.74
C ALA A 85 -4.22 0.89 -10.46
N ILE A 86 -4.96 -0.06 -9.88
CA ILE A 86 -5.79 0.18 -8.70
C ILE A 86 -5.29 -0.70 -7.56
N ILE A 87 -5.15 -0.07 -6.40
CA ILE A 87 -4.99 -0.73 -5.10
C ILE A 87 -6.30 -0.54 -4.35
N LEU A 88 -7.01 -1.63 -4.11
CA LEU A 88 -8.23 -1.64 -3.31
C LEU A 88 -7.90 -1.97 -1.86
N ILE A 89 -8.32 -1.11 -0.94
CA ILE A 89 -8.24 -1.34 0.51
C ILE A 89 -9.66 -1.41 1.02
N ASP A 90 -10.10 -2.60 1.39
CA ASP A 90 -11.45 -2.84 1.88
C ASP A 90 -11.48 -2.92 3.40
N GLY A 91 -12.49 -2.28 4.01
CA GLY A 91 -12.70 -2.34 5.44
C GLY A 91 -11.72 -1.49 6.26
N LEU A 92 -11.36 -0.30 5.80
CA LEU A 92 -10.43 0.57 6.54
C LEU A 92 -10.92 0.91 7.96
N CYS A 93 -12.23 0.86 8.18
CA CYS A 93 -12.83 0.97 9.52
C CYS A 93 -12.35 -0.15 10.46
N GLU A 94 -12.21 -1.37 9.96
CA GLU A 94 -11.76 -2.51 10.77
C GLU A 94 -10.32 -2.27 11.24
N ALA A 95 -9.45 -1.77 10.35
CA ALA A 95 -8.10 -1.41 10.71
C ALA A 95 -8.03 -0.30 11.78
N GLU A 96 -8.94 0.65 11.75
CA GLU A 96 -9.00 1.73 12.75
C GLU A 96 -9.55 1.26 14.09
N GLN A 97 -10.57 0.38 14.09
CA GLN A 97 -11.16 -0.19 15.31
C GLN A 97 -10.25 -1.21 15.99
N HIS A 98 -9.51 -1.97 15.21
CA HIS A 98 -8.56 -2.99 15.66
C HIS A 98 -7.11 -2.54 15.50
N ARG A 99 -6.87 -1.25 15.67
CA ARG A 99 -5.54 -0.65 15.60
C ARG A 99 -4.60 -1.26 16.63
N PRO A 100 -3.30 -1.30 16.34
CA PRO A 100 -2.32 -1.79 17.30
C PRO A 100 -2.24 -0.89 18.53
N ASP A 101 -1.87 -1.46 19.67
CA ASP A 101 -1.64 -0.72 20.91
C ASP A 101 -0.51 0.32 20.76
N TYR A 102 0.43 0.02 19.87
CA TYR A 102 1.59 0.88 19.58
C TYR A 102 1.78 1.01 18.08
N GLY A 103 2.21 2.19 17.68
CA GLY A 103 2.51 2.47 16.28
C GLY A 103 1.39 3.19 15.54
N GLU A 104 1.62 3.35 14.26
CA GLU A 104 0.75 4.10 13.35
C GLU A 104 -0.41 3.23 12.85
N THR A 105 -1.61 3.79 12.79
CA THR A 105 -2.76 3.09 12.17
C THR A 105 -2.61 3.07 10.66
N LEU A 106 -3.26 2.11 9.99
CA LEU A 106 -3.25 2.05 8.54
C LEU A 106 -3.85 3.32 7.91
N THR A 107 -4.89 3.89 8.50
CA THR A 107 -5.49 5.16 8.07
C THR A 107 -4.48 6.30 8.10
N THR A 108 -3.78 6.48 9.23
CA THR A 108 -2.77 7.54 9.39
C THR A 108 -1.59 7.33 8.44
N PHE A 109 -1.14 6.09 8.29
CA PHE A 109 -0.06 5.73 7.38
C PHE A 109 -0.40 6.07 5.92
N LEU A 110 -1.58 5.67 5.47
CA LEU A 110 -2.04 5.99 4.11
C LEU A 110 -2.21 7.49 3.89
N ALA A 111 -2.78 8.21 4.86
CA ALA A 111 -2.94 9.66 4.78
C ALA A 111 -1.59 10.40 4.68
N LYS A 112 -0.55 9.88 5.33
CA LYS A 112 0.80 10.41 5.27
C LYS A 112 1.46 10.17 3.90
N HIS A 113 1.17 9.05 3.27
CA HIS A 113 1.90 8.60 2.08
C HIS A 113 1.13 8.73 0.76
N TYR A 114 -0.19 9.01 0.77
CA TYR A 114 -1.00 9.01 -0.46
C TYR A 114 -0.46 9.95 -1.56
N SER A 115 0.12 11.08 -1.17
CA SER A 115 0.68 12.06 -2.11
C SER A 115 1.94 11.57 -2.83
N HIS A 116 2.58 10.52 -2.32
CA HIS A 116 3.77 9.91 -2.93
C HIS A 116 3.40 8.84 -3.96
N PHE A 117 2.14 8.43 -4.04
CA PHE A 117 1.68 7.48 -5.06
C PHE A 117 1.71 8.14 -6.42
N PRO A 118 2.29 7.50 -7.43
CA PRO A 118 2.29 8.05 -8.78
C PRO A 118 0.84 8.17 -9.31
N PRO A 119 0.55 9.15 -10.19
CA PRO A 119 -0.81 9.44 -10.64
C PRO A 119 -1.55 8.27 -11.30
N TRP A 120 -0.81 7.33 -11.86
CA TRP A 120 -1.37 6.14 -12.51
C TRP A 120 -1.71 5.01 -11.52
N LEU A 121 -1.19 5.06 -10.28
CA LEU A 121 -1.45 4.08 -9.22
C LEU A 121 -2.48 4.64 -8.25
N LYS A 122 -3.74 4.25 -8.43
CA LYS A 122 -4.89 4.79 -7.69
C LYS A 122 -5.19 3.98 -6.44
N LEU A 123 -5.45 4.68 -5.34
CA LEU A 123 -5.99 4.09 -4.12
C LEU A 123 -7.52 4.19 -4.12
N VAL A 124 -8.18 3.08 -3.84
CA VAL A 124 -9.62 2.99 -3.59
C VAL A 124 -9.81 2.38 -2.21
N CYS A 125 -10.43 3.10 -1.30
CA CYS A 125 -10.68 2.63 0.05
C CYS A 125 -12.18 2.54 0.31
N THR A 126 -12.63 1.46 0.97
CA THR A 126 -13.99 1.39 1.48
C THR A 126 -14.02 1.77 2.96
N VAL A 127 -15.00 2.57 3.33
CA VAL A 127 -15.21 3.06 4.69
C VAL A 127 -16.70 3.06 4.99
N ARG A 128 -17.10 2.66 6.19
CA ARG A 128 -18.50 2.78 6.61
C ARG A 128 -18.91 4.25 6.65
N SER A 129 -20.10 4.57 6.16
CA SER A 129 -20.59 5.96 6.02
C SER A 129 -20.70 6.73 7.35
N ASN A 130 -20.81 6.03 8.47
CA ASN A 130 -20.84 6.63 9.80
C ASN A 130 -19.44 6.95 10.38
N MET A 131 -18.35 6.52 9.74
CA MET A 131 -16.97 6.77 10.17
C MET A 131 -16.40 8.04 9.52
N VAL A 132 -17.06 9.17 9.80
CA VAL A 132 -16.75 10.48 9.18
C VAL A 132 -15.32 10.93 9.45
N GLU A 133 -14.75 10.57 10.59
CA GLU A 133 -13.37 10.91 10.95
C GLU A 133 -12.35 10.30 9.98
N ILE A 134 -12.54 9.03 9.60
CA ILE A 134 -11.68 8.36 8.63
C ILE A 134 -11.82 9.03 7.26
N VAL A 135 -13.07 9.28 6.85
CA VAL A 135 -13.37 9.89 5.55
C VAL A 135 -12.71 11.27 5.42
N ASN A 136 -12.76 12.08 6.48
CA ASN A 136 -12.18 13.42 6.49
C ASN A 136 -10.64 13.44 6.58
N THR A 137 -10.02 12.32 6.90
CA THR A 137 -8.55 12.20 6.93
C THR A 137 -7.95 12.26 5.52
N PHE A 138 -8.72 11.86 4.51
CA PHE A 138 -8.24 11.80 3.13
C PHE A 138 -8.86 12.89 2.25
N PRO A 139 -8.08 13.53 1.36
CA PRO A 139 -8.59 14.45 0.35
C PRO A 139 -9.14 13.70 -0.88
N PHE A 140 -9.70 12.52 -0.70
CA PHE A 140 -10.20 11.68 -1.78
C PHE A 140 -11.61 12.08 -2.20
N HIS A 141 -11.93 11.82 -3.47
CA HIS A 141 -13.31 11.88 -3.93
C HIS A 141 -14.13 10.77 -3.25
N GLN A 142 -15.24 11.18 -2.65
CA GLN A 142 -16.18 10.25 -2.01
C GLN A 142 -17.23 9.82 -3.03
N ILE A 143 -17.40 8.50 -3.15
CA ILE A 143 -18.50 7.89 -3.90
C ILE A 143 -19.41 7.24 -2.87
N ARG A 144 -20.67 7.64 -2.86
CA ARG A 144 -21.70 7.12 -1.96
C ARG A 144 -22.72 6.30 -2.72
#